data_91ce3ca2e9e87595d2e2093bf6df7876
#
_entry.id   91ce3ca2e9e87595d2e2093bf6df7876
#
_cell.length_a   1.000
_cell.length_b   1.000
_cell.length_c   1.000
_cell.angle_alpha   90.00
_cell.angle_beta   90.00
_cell.angle_gamma   90.00
#
_symmetry.space_group_name_H-M   'P 1'
#
loop_
_entity.id
_entity.type
_entity.pdbx_description
1 polymer ?
#
loop_
_entity_poly.entity_id
_entity_poly.type
_entity_poly.pdbx_seq_one_letter_code
_entity_poly.pdbx_strand_id
1 'polypeptide(L)'
;MLYKLKKQYKLGEADNCNYILSDRNEKCVYINPYVAFVLNRLCNGYSTEDVVQILSEVSGATLNESRDAISKVISKLNNYIEVAPKKNLDVGSNDELVLLKRSKEFVCPITKDEVPKKIKFYLTDYCPRKCVYCFAGAKHTKELIENKTFLSVKRFEEIIKEAARIGVSNIEVSGGDPFVIKNIDEYLKVMIEHFPYEWGTSTKAYISPEMADRLSSVGLKEMQVSIDSHIPDNANKLLGVPDAFEEVVATIKNLQDSGISVTTKSVITSLNIYDIPEMIKFLTKLGVKYLRFSYYYISANRHNDSLYPTNEQFAWLNAKIPSLITFLKENNVGTDLHAHELYEDSFKGERVICGGFTGSMSVRFDGAVMFCDSLNHCDDFAAGNLKEKGILETWNSQEIKNFNNPEFFKEKYKGTKCYSCSVFNNCFFRRCYVRSYQKYGKYFEVDPACPFGEENYIVR
;
A
#
# COMPACT_ATOMS: atom_id res chain seq x y z
N MET A 1 5.12 36.05 -9.16
CA MET A 1 4.43 36.16 -7.84
C MET A 1 5.35 35.54 -6.82
N LEU A 2 5.39 36.04 -5.58
CA LEU A 2 6.22 35.51 -4.51
C LEU A 2 5.30 34.84 -3.49
N TYR A 3 5.76 33.75 -2.89
CA TYR A 3 5.00 32.98 -1.91
C TYR A 3 5.82 32.75 -0.64
N LYS A 4 5.16 32.46 0.46
CA LYS A 4 5.76 31.97 1.71
C LYS A 4 4.86 30.93 2.33
N LEU A 5 5.43 30.06 3.16
CA LEU A 5 4.64 29.17 4.00
C LEU A 5 3.84 29.96 5.04
N LYS A 6 2.59 29.56 5.26
CA LYS A 6 1.82 30.07 6.38
C LYS A 6 2.52 29.72 7.70
N LYS A 7 2.45 30.60 8.69
CA LYS A 7 3.23 30.53 9.96
C LYS A 7 3.14 29.20 10.71
N GLN A 8 2.06 28.44 10.50
CA GLN A 8 1.84 27.17 11.17
C GLN A 8 2.58 26.00 10.52
N TYR A 9 3.10 26.15 9.30
CA TYR A 9 3.76 25.06 8.55
C TYR A 9 5.26 25.23 8.48
N LYS A 10 5.94 24.09 8.47
CA LYS A 10 7.39 23.98 8.23
C LYS A 10 7.63 22.87 7.20
N LEU A 11 8.56 23.14 6.29
CA LEU A 11 9.10 22.12 5.39
C LEU A 11 10.27 21.43 6.10
N GLY A 12 10.19 20.12 6.25
CA GLY A 12 11.23 19.29 6.83
C GLY A 12 11.56 18.10 5.91
N GLU A 13 12.73 17.53 6.11
CA GLU A 13 13.13 16.28 5.47
C GLU A 13 12.59 15.12 6.31
N ALA A 14 11.88 14.18 5.67
CA ALA A 14 11.49 12.92 6.25
C ALA A 14 12.45 11.80 5.78
N ASP A 15 12.36 10.64 6.39
CA ASP A 15 13.15 9.48 5.98
C ASP A 15 12.99 9.16 4.50
N ASN A 16 14.09 8.78 3.85
CA ASN A 16 14.13 8.25 2.49
C ASN A 16 13.58 9.17 1.38
N CYS A 17 14.03 10.42 1.33
CA CYS A 17 13.71 11.37 0.25
C CYS A 17 12.26 11.84 0.17
N ASN A 18 11.45 11.65 1.20
CA ASN A 18 10.18 12.33 1.36
C ASN A 18 10.38 13.61 2.16
N TYR A 19 9.53 14.59 1.91
CA TYR A 19 9.49 15.84 2.66
C TYR A 19 8.17 15.93 3.39
N ILE A 20 8.19 16.63 4.51
CA ILE A 20 7.03 16.80 5.36
C ILE A 20 6.71 18.27 5.46
N LEU A 21 5.44 18.62 5.19
CA LEU A 21 4.83 19.84 5.68
C LEU A 21 4.18 19.54 7.02
N SER A 22 4.78 19.99 8.12
CA SER A 22 4.22 19.81 9.46
C SER A 22 3.58 21.08 9.97
N ASP A 23 2.48 20.96 10.68
CA ASP A 23 1.90 22.04 11.47
C ASP A 23 2.38 21.99 12.93
N ARG A 24 1.99 22.98 13.73
CA ARG A 24 2.36 23.06 15.16
C ARG A 24 1.74 21.95 16.03
N ASN A 25 0.76 21.22 15.47
CA ASN A 25 0.05 20.12 16.13
C ASN A 25 0.58 18.76 15.64
N GLU A 26 1.77 18.72 15.02
CA GLU A 26 2.42 17.51 14.49
C GLU A 26 1.64 16.78 13.38
N LYS A 27 0.64 17.41 12.79
CA LYS A 27 0.04 16.87 11.57
C LYS A 27 0.99 17.05 10.41
N CYS A 28 1.40 15.92 9.83
CA CYS A 28 2.35 15.88 8.74
C CYS A 28 1.65 15.56 7.42
N VAL A 29 1.98 16.32 6.38
CA VAL A 29 1.62 16.01 5.00
C VAL A 29 2.90 15.67 4.25
N TYR A 30 2.97 14.46 3.75
CA TYR A 30 4.11 14.02 2.93
C TYR A 30 3.99 14.63 1.54
N ILE A 31 5.07 15.25 1.09
CA ILE A 31 5.19 15.79 -0.26
C ILE A 31 6.40 15.18 -0.96
N ASN A 32 6.29 14.97 -2.25
CA ASN A 32 7.41 14.43 -3.02
C ASN A 32 8.53 15.46 -3.22
N PRO A 33 9.76 15.06 -3.56
CA PRO A 33 10.90 15.96 -3.73
C PRO A 33 10.69 17.05 -4.77
N TYR A 34 9.91 16.77 -5.82
CA TYR A 34 9.57 17.78 -6.84
C TYR A 34 8.70 18.90 -6.26
N VAL A 35 7.65 18.54 -5.54
CA VAL A 35 6.79 19.50 -4.84
C VAL A 35 7.58 20.26 -3.78
N ALA A 36 8.45 19.56 -3.03
CA ALA A 36 9.32 20.17 -2.03
C ALA A 36 10.30 21.17 -2.67
N PHE A 37 10.89 20.82 -3.81
CA PHE A 37 11.76 21.71 -4.58
C PHE A 37 11.03 23.00 -5.01
N VAL A 38 9.87 22.85 -5.65
CA VAL A 38 9.06 24.00 -6.11
C VAL A 38 8.68 24.88 -4.91
N LEU A 39 8.19 24.25 -3.81
CA LEU A 39 7.79 24.93 -2.60
C LEU A 39 8.96 25.68 -1.95
N ASN A 40 10.10 25.04 -1.83
CA ASN A 40 11.33 25.65 -1.27
C ASN A 40 11.72 26.89 -2.07
N ARG A 41 11.78 26.82 -3.39
CA ARG A 41 12.12 27.95 -4.24
C ARG A 41 11.12 29.08 -4.11
N LEU A 42 9.84 28.80 -4.21
CA LEU A 42 8.78 29.80 -4.07
C LEU A 42 8.84 30.51 -2.70
N CYS A 43 9.16 29.76 -1.63
CA CYS A 43 9.19 30.31 -0.27
C CYS A 43 10.54 31.00 0.07
N ASN A 44 11.59 30.74 -0.70
CA ASN A 44 12.90 31.39 -0.56
C ASN A 44 13.11 32.53 -1.58
N GLY A 45 12.02 33.12 -2.10
CA GLY A 45 12.02 34.37 -2.83
C GLY A 45 12.22 34.33 -4.32
N TYR A 46 12.21 33.15 -4.88
CA TYR A 46 12.14 33.04 -6.32
C TYR A 46 10.72 33.37 -6.79
N SER A 47 10.61 34.15 -7.85
CA SER A 47 9.32 34.38 -8.48
C SER A 47 8.83 33.10 -9.17
N THR A 48 7.52 33.02 -9.40
CA THR A 48 6.96 31.89 -10.17
C THR A 48 7.68 31.69 -11.51
N GLU A 49 8.06 32.79 -12.19
CA GLU A 49 8.73 32.71 -13.48
C GLU A 49 10.18 32.23 -13.35
N ASP A 50 10.89 32.64 -12.30
CA ASP A 50 12.24 32.11 -12.01
C ASP A 50 12.21 30.61 -11.79
N VAL A 51 11.20 30.12 -11.05
CA VAL A 51 11.03 28.68 -10.80
C VAL A 51 10.65 27.92 -12.08
N VAL A 52 9.85 28.54 -12.98
CA VAL A 52 9.54 27.97 -14.31
C VAL A 52 10.82 27.81 -15.12
N GLN A 53 11.66 28.82 -15.14
CA GLN A 53 12.92 28.79 -15.89
C GLN A 53 13.86 27.71 -15.34
N ILE A 54 14.08 27.71 -14.03
CA ILE A 54 14.92 26.70 -13.36
C ILE A 54 14.38 25.27 -13.61
N LEU A 55 13.08 25.08 -13.52
CA LEU A 55 12.47 23.78 -13.76
C LEU A 55 12.66 23.31 -15.20
N SER A 56 12.46 24.21 -16.18
CA SER A 56 12.70 23.92 -17.59
C SER A 56 14.14 23.50 -17.85
N GLU A 57 15.10 24.24 -17.33
CA GLU A 57 16.54 23.95 -17.46
C GLU A 57 16.92 22.61 -16.80
N VAL A 58 16.34 22.33 -15.63
CA VAL A 58 16.66 21.12 -14.85
C VAL A 58 16.01 19.87 -15.42
N SER A 59 14.77 19.96 -15.88
CA SER A 59 13.98 18.81 -16.36
C SER A 59 14.11 18.55 -17.86
N GLY A 60 14.57 19.55 -18.63
CA GLY A 60 14.53 19.51 -20.10
C GLY A 60 13.14 19.69 -20.69
N ALA A 61 12.12 20.00 -19.85
CA ALA A 61 10.77 20.31 -20.29
C ALA A 61 10.70 21.72 -20.92
N THR A 62 9.70 21.98 -21.75
CA THR A 62 9.46 23.33 -22.30
C THR A 62 9.03 24.29 -21.18
N LEU A 63 9.18 25.59 -21.40
CA LEU A 63 8.72 26.62 -20.47
C LEU A 63 7.21 26.52 -20.19
N ASN A 64 6.42 26.16 -21.21
CA ASN A 64 4.96 26.02 -21.05
C ASN A 64 4.61 24.81 -20.16
N GLU A 65 5.21 23.66 -20.39
CA GLU A 65 5.03 22.47 -19.56
C GLU A 65 5.45 22.73 -18.10
N SER A 66 6.58 23.41 -17.91
CA SER A 66 7.08 23.82 -16.60
C SER A 66 6.12 24.81 -15.91
N ARG A 67 5.55 25.75 -16.64
CA ARG A 67 4.57 26.71 -16.12
C ARG A 67 3.29 26.03 -15.67
N ASP A 68 2.76 25.11 -16.48
CA ASP A 68 1.57 24.34 -16.14
C ASP A 68 1.80 23.47 -14.91
N ALA A 69 2.96 22.81 -14.83
CA ALA A 69 3.32 21.99 -13.69
C ALA A 69 3.42 22.81 -12.39
N ILE A 70 4.07 23.98 -12.42
CA ILE A 70 4.19 24.85 -11.26
C ILE A 70 2.83 25.44 -10.85
N SER A 71 1.98 25.80 -11.81
CA SER A 71 0.63 26.28 -11.53
C SER A 71 -0.20 25.22 -10.79
N LYS A 72 -0.09 23.96 -11.19
CA LYS A 72 -0.73 22.82 -10.50
C LYS A 72 -0.21 22.64 -9.07
N VAL A 73 1.11 22.75 -8.87
CA VAL A 73 1.71 22.68 -7.52
C VAL A 73 1.19 23.80 -6.63
N ILE A 74 1.18 25.04 -7.12
CA ILE A 74 0.67 26.20 -6.37
C ILE A 74 -0.80 26.01 -6.00
N SER A 75 -1.62 25.55 -6.94
CA SER A 75 -3.04 25.26 -6.69
C SER A 75 -3.24 24.22 -5.58
N LYS A 76 -2.50 23.13 -5.63
CA LYS A 76 -2.55 22.06 -4.59
C LYS A 76 -2.05 22.52 -3.23
N LEU A 77 -1.07 23.42 -3.21
CA LEU A 77 -0.49 23.95 -1.97
C LEU A 77 -1.18 25.19 -1.40
N ASN A 78 -2.28 25.62 -1.99
CA ASN A 78 -3.00 26.85 -1.62
C ASN A 78 -3.38 26.92 -0.12
N ASN A 79 -3.63 25.77 0.50
CA ASN A 79 -3.90 25.69 1.95
C ASN A 79 -2.66 25.94 2.81
N TYR A 80 -1.46 25.76 2.28
CA TYR A 80 -0.17 25.77 3.01
C TYR A 80 0.64 27.04 2.76
N ILE A 81 0.45 27.71 1.61
CA ILE A 81 1.18 28.90 1.19
C ILE A 81 0.29 30.14 1.13
N GLU A 82 0.91 31.30 1.22
CA GLU A 82 0.26 32.61 1.01
C GLU A 82 1.16 33.52 0.18
N VAL A 83 0.56 34.46 -0.54
CA VAL A 83 1.30 35.45 -1.32
C VAL A 83 2.12 36.34 -0.38
N ALA A 84 3.42 36.49 -0.67
CA ALA A 84 4.32 37.29 0.12
C ALA A 84 4.48 38.71 -0.48
N PRO A 85 4.52 39.77 0.34
CA PRO A 85 4.92 41.10 -0.13
C PRO A 85 6.43 41.08 -0.54
N LYS A 86 6.77 41.85 -1.58
CA LYS A 86 8.17 42.01 -2.01
C LYS A 86 9.02 42.45 -0.82
N LYS A 87 9.89 41.62 -0.25
CA LYS A 87 11.17 42.03 0.31
C LYS A 87 11.98 40.95 1.03
N ASN A 88 13.32 41.14 0.90
CA ASN A 88 14.45 40.64 1.70
C ASN A 88 14.41 39.15 2.04
N LEU A 89 15.03 38.40 1.18
CA LEU A 89 15.29 37.01 1.35
C LEU A 89 16.78 36.84 1.58
N ASP A 90 17.14 36.45 2.77
CA ASP A 90 18.42 35.84 3.01
C ASP A 90 18.46 34.54 2.17
N VAL A 91 19.28 34.53 1.16
CA VAL A 91 19.57 33.33 0.37
C VAL A 91 20.37 32.40 1.27
N GLY A 92 19.67 31.57 2.01
CA GLY A 92 20.29 30.59 2.90
C GLY A 92 20.89 29.42 2.12
N SER A 93 22.17 29.28 2.26
CA SER A 93 23.09 28.14 2.25
C SER A 93 22.73 26.78 1.65
N ASN A 94 23.71 26.13 1.08
CA ASN A 94 24.01 24.69 0.79
C ASN A 94 22.88 23.62 0.72
N ASP A 95 21.77 23.73 1.46
CA ASP A 95 20.62 22.82 1.42
C ASP A 95 19.87 22.88 0.07
N GLU A 96 19.95 24.00 -0.63
CA GLU A 96 19.35 24.19 -1.95
C GLU A 96 19.97 23.28 -3.01
N LEU A 97 21.30 23.06 -2.94
CA LEU A 97 22.01 22.18 -3.88
C LEU A 97 21.63 20.71 -3.70
N VAL A 98 21.27 20.31 -2.50
CA VAL A 98 20.85 18.96 -2.17
C VAL A 98 19.44 18.70 -2.73
N LEU A 99 18.50 19.63 -2.58
CA LEU A 99 17.15 19.54 -3.18
C LEU A 99 17.20 19.55 -4.71
N LEU A 100 18.08 20.38 -5.31
CA LEU A 100 18.28 20.43 -6.75
C LEU A 100 18.95 19.16 -7.28
N LYS A 101 19.98 18.66 -6.61
CA LYS A 101 20.58 17.36 -6.92
C LYS A 101 19.56 16.23 -6.78
N ARG A 102 18.77 16.23 -5.73
CA ARG A 102 17.73 15.21 -5.49
C ARG A 102 16.53 15.35 -6.43
N SER A 103 16.22 16.54 -6.95
CA SER A 103 15.17 16.70 -7.97
C SER A 103 15.65 16.36 -9.39
N LYS A 104 16.94 16.62 -9.71
CA LYS A 104 17.59 16.12 -10.94
C LYS A 104 17.76 14.61 -10.92
N GLU A 105 18.06 14.10 -9.75
CA GLU A 105 18.11 12.70 -9.47
C GLU A 105 16.71 12.33 -9.04
N PHE A 106 15.85 11.80 -9.90
CA PHE A 106 14.68 10.99 -9.51
C PHE A 106 15.13 9.76 -8.68
N VAL A 107 16.08 9.99 -7.78
CA VAL A 107 17.01 9.07 -7.23
C VAL A 107 17.08 9.29 -5.75
N CYS A 108 16.31 8.49 -5.06
CA CYS A 108 16.62 8.21 -3.67
C CYS A 108 17.36 6.88 -3.61
N PRO A 109 18.48 6.78 -2.90
CA PRO A 109 19.10 5.49 -2.69
C PRO A 109 18.06 4.56 -2.07
N ILE A 110 17.90 3.38 -2.66
CA ILE A 110 17.04 2.34 -2.10
C ILE A 110 17.79 1.81 -0.89
N THR A 111 17.48 2.34 0.28
CA THR A 111 18.08 1.87 1.53
C THR A 111 17.27 0.68 2.02
N LYS A 112 17.98 -0.38 2.34
CA LYS A 112 17.42 -1.57 2.98
C LYS A 112 17.52 -1.40 4.50
N ASP A 113 16.44 -1.60 5.21
CA ASP A 113 16.44 -1.65 6.67
C ASP A 113 17.34 -2.81 7.17
N GLU A 114 17.94 -2.67 8.34
CA GLU A 114 18.79 -3.71 8.94
C GLU A 114 18.01 -5.00 9.19
N VAL A 115 16.72 -4.86 9.55
CA VAL A 115 15.76 -5.96 9.71
C VAL A 115 14.48 -5.63 8.95
N PRO A 116 13.69 -6.63 8.52
CA PRO A 116 12.39 -6.34 7.92
C PRO A 116 11.48 -5.71 8.98
N LYS A 117 10.90 -4.54 8.68
CA LYS A 117 9.92 -3.88 9.56
C LYS A 117 8.58 -4.60 9.50
N LYS A 118 8.20 -5.11 8.33
CA LYS A 118 6.94 -5.82 8.11
C LYS A 118 7.15 -7.19 7.48
N ILE A 119 6.48 -8.20 8.05
CA ILE A 119 6.42 -9.55 7.46
C ILE A 119 4.96 -9.95 7.27
N LYS A 120 4.63 -10.44 6.07
CA LYS A 120 3.31 -10.97 5.77
C LYS A 120 3.39 -12.47 5.49
N PHE A 121 2.74 -13.26 6.33
CA PHE A 121 2.67 -14.71 6.18
C PHE A 121 1.42 -15.12 5.40
N TYR A 122 1.59 -15.84 4.32
CA TYR A 122 0.54 -16.51 3.56
C TYR A 122 0.51 -17.99 3.98
N LEU A 123 -0.22 -18.30 5.05
CA LEU A 123 -0.22 -19.66 5.63
C LEU A 123 -0.84 -20.71 4.69
N THR A 124 -1.64 -20.29 3.72
CA THR A 124 -2.23 -21.16 2.70
C THR A 124 -2.43 -20.40 1.39
N ASP A 125 -2.48 -21.07 0.28
CA ASP A 125 -2.92 -20.52 -1.01
C ASP A 125 -4.39 -20.84 -1.35
N TYR A 126 -5.05 -21.64 -0.54
CA TYR A 126 -6.47 -21.95 -0.71
C TYR A 126 -7.37 -20.86 -0.12
N CYS A 127 -8.43 -20.51 -0.86
CA CYS A 127 -9.49 -19.64 -0.41
C CYS A 127 -10.85 -20.17 -0.91
N PRO A 128 -11.90 -20.19 -0.07
CA PRO A 128 -13.23 -20.59 -0.49
C PRO A 128 -13.91 -19.50 -1.35
N ARG A 129 -13.35 -18.28 -1.41
CA ARG A 129 -13.86 -17.16 -2.20
C ARG A 129 -13.12 -17.02 -3.52
N LYS A 130 -13.81 -16.51 -4.55
CA LYS A 130 -13.26 -16.25 -5.90
C LYS A 130 -13.29 -14.75 -6.22
N CYS A 131 -12.93 -13.91 -5.26
CA CYS A 131 -13.02 -12.46 -5.39
C CYS A 131 -12.46 -11.96 -6.73
N VAL A 132 -13.24 -11.11 -7.41
CA VAL A 132 -12.92 -10.62 -8.76
C VAL A 132 -11.67 -9.75 -8.81
N TYR A 133 -11.23 -9.25 -7.65
CA TYR A 133 -10.06 -8.37 -7.44
C TYR A 133 -8.95 -9.02 -6.61
N CYS A 134 -8.90 -10.35 -6.47
CA CYS A 134 -7.95 -11.01 -5.59
C CYS A 134 -6.51 -10.81 -6.06
N PHE A 135 -5.71 -10.08 -5.29
CA PHE A 135 -4.30 -9.83 -5.59
C PHE A 135 -3.40 -11.02 -5.24
N ALA A 136 -3.80 -11.85 -4.28
CA ALA A 136 -2.97 -12.94 -3.76
C ALA A 136 -2.90 -14.19 -4.68
N GLY A 137 -3.69 -14.22 -5.77
CA GLY A 137 -3.73 -15.38 -6.66
C GLY A 137 -4.24 -16.66 -6.00
N ALA A 138 -5.14 -16.52 -5.03
CA ALA A 138 -5.66 -17.64 -4.26
C ALA A 138 -6.29 -18.73 -5.14
N LYS A 139 -6.04 -19.97 -4.77
CA LYS A 139 -6.55 -21.17 -5.43
C LYS A 139 -7.84 -21.65 -4.77
N HIS A 140 -8.67 -22.39 -5.53
CA HIS A 140 -10.02 -22.77 -5.10
C HIS A 140 -10.25 -24.29 -5.04
N THR A 141 -9.21 -25.10 -5.27
CA THR A 141 -9.28 -26.55 -5.24
C THR A 141 -8.75 -27.06 -3.89
N LYS A 142 -9.61 -27.78 -3.13
CA LYS A 142 -9.28 -28.32 -1.80
C LYS A 142 -8.14 -29.35 -1.84
N GLU A 143 -7.92 -30.02 -2.94
CA GLU A 143 -6.83 -30.98 -3.15
C GLU A 143 -5.43 -30.41 -2.83
N LEU A 144 -5.32 -29.08 -2.85
CA LEU A 144 -4.09 -28.38 -2.51
C LEU A 144 -3.83 -28.28 -1.00
N ILE A 145 -4.84 -28.45 -0.15
CA ILE A 145 -4.68 -28.41 1.31
C ILE A 145 -4.08 -29.73 1.84
N GLU A 146 -4.44 -30.85 1.20
CA GLU A 146 -4.12 -32.19 1.72
C GLU A 146 -2.66 -32.61 1.46
N ASN A 147 -2.00 -32.03 0.46
CA ASN A 147 -0.68 -32.46 -0.02
C ASN A 147 0.46 -31.46 0.20
N LYS A 148 0.27 -30.36 0.93
CA LYS A 148 1.30 -29.32 1.05
C LYS A 148 1.93 -29.26 2.42
N THR A 149 3.25 -29.23 2.39
CA THR A 149 4.09 -28.93 3.54
C THR A 149 3.98 -27.46 3.92
N PHE A 150 2.99 -27.10 4.72
CA PHE A 150 2.93 -25.79 5.34
C PHE A 150 4.08 -25.60 6.33
N LEU A 151 4.35 -24.32 6.68
CA LEU A 151 5.12 -24.06 7.89
C LEU A 151 4.38 -24.70 9.08
N SER A 152 5.02 -25.64 9.79
CA SER A 152 4.40 -26.23 10.98
C SER A 152 4.23 -25.17 12.07
N VAL A 153 3.27 -25.37 12.99
CA VAL A 153 3.08 -24.46 14.13
C VAL A 153 4.38 -24.27 14.90
N LYS A 154 5.14 -25.37 15.15
CA LYS A 154 6.45 -25.30 15.81
C LYS A 154 7.44 -24.41 15.06
N ARG A 155 7.55 -24.58 13.74
CA ARG A 155 8.47 -23.74 12.94
C ARG A 155 8.01 -22.29 12.87
N PHE A 156 6.71 -22.07 12.76
CA PHE A 156 6.13 -20.73 12.83
C PHE A 156 6.45 -20.06 14.19
N GLU A 157 6.32 -20.78 15.30
CA GLU A 157 6.70 -20.28 16.63
C GLU A 157 8.16 -19.84 16.72
N GLU A 158 9.09 -20.67 16.20
CA GLU A 158 10.51 -20.33 16.15
C GLU A 158 10.75 -19.02 15.38
N ILE A 159 10.07 -18.87 14.20
CA ILE A 159 10.17 -17.68 13.36
C ILE A 159 9.58 -16.46 14.08
N ILE A 160 8.43 -16.58 14.74
CA ILE A 160 7.79 -15.47 15.46
C ILE A 160 8.64 -15.02 16.65
N LYS A 161 9.23 -15.94 17.40
CA LYS A 161 10.17 -15.64 18.49
C LYS A 161 11.42 -14.89 17.95
N GLU A 162 11.94 -15.30 16.80
CA GLU A 162 13.02 -14.59 16.14
C GLU A 162 12.57 -13.18 15.72
N ALA A 163 11.42 -13.05 15.09
CA ALA A 163 10.85 -11.76 14.64
C ALA A 163 10.74 -10.76 15.82
N ALA A 164 10.20 -11.21 16.95
CA ALA A 164 10.09 -10.40 18.16
C ALA A 164 11.47 -9.98 18.70
N ARG A 165 12.43 -10.91 18.73
CA ARG A 165 13.79 -10.65 19.24
C ARG A 165 14.58 -9.66 18.39
N ILE A 166 14.44 -9.70 17.05
CA ILE A 166 15.18 -8.83 16.14
C ILE A 166 14.49 -7.47 15.89
N GLY A 167 13.29 -7.26 16.42
CA GLY A 167 12.57 -5.99 16.34
C GLY A 167 11.76 -5.80 15.05
N VAL A 168 11.20 -6.87 14.47
CA VAL A 168 10.14 -6.75 13.46
C VAL A 168 8.95 -6.03 14.10
N SER A 169 8.46 -4.98 13.49
CA SER A 169 7.44 -4.12 14.12
C SER A 169 6.00 -4.49 13.75
N ASN A 170 5.79 -5.18 12.62
CA ASN A 170 4.45 -5.54 12.15
C ASN A 170 4.43 -6.91 11.49
N ILE A 171 3.47 -7.76 11.87
CA ILE A 171 3.21 -9.05 11.21
C ILE A 171 1.76 -9.14 10.77
N GLU A 172 1.54 -9.59 9.55
CA GLU A 172 0.22 -9.90 9.01
C GLU A 172 0.12 -11.41 8.74
N VAL A 173 -0.87 -12.06 9.36
CA VAL A 173 -1.21 -13.46 9.10
C VAL A 173 -2.34 -13.51 8.09
N SER A 174 -2.05 -14.03 6.91
CA SER A 174 -2.92 -14.01 5.74
C SER A 174 -2.81 -15.34 4.97
N GLY A 175 -3.25 -15.34 3.73
CA GLY A 175 -3.15 -16.50 2.85
C GLY A 175 -4.03 -16.33 1.62
N GLY A 176 -4.53 -17.44 1.12
CA GLY A 176 -5.81 -17.47 0.44
C GLY A 176 -6.86 -16.97 1.44
N ASP A 177 -7.24 -17.86 2.38
CA ASP A 177 -7.89 -17.46 3.62
C ASP A 177 -7.36 -18.33 4.76
N PRO A 178 -6.70 -17.78 5.80
CA PRO A 178 -6.05 -18.58 6.82
C PRO A 178 -7.03 -19.38 7.67
N PHE A 179 -8.30 -18.99 7.77
CA PHE A 179 -9.32 -19.64 8.60
C PHE A 179 -9.90 -20.92 7.99
N VAL A 180 -9.42 -21.33 6.81
CA VAL A 180 -9.66 -22.67 6.28
C VAL A 180 -8.72 -23.74 6.90
N ILE A 181 -7.67 -23.31 7.59
CA ILE A 181 -6.72 -24.18 8.31
C ILE A 181 -7.40 -24.63 9.62
N LYS A 182 -7.54 -25.94 9.79
CA LYS A 182 -8.30 -26.52 10.94
C LYS A 182 -7.77 -26.08 12.32
N ASN A 183 -6.46 -25.93 12.45
CA ASN A 183 -5.77 -25.53 13.68
C ASN A 183 -5.18 -24.12 13.60
N ILE A 184 -5.86 -23.20 12.91
CA ILE A 184 -5.43 -21.80 12.82
C ILE A 184 -5.31 -21.12 14.19
N ASP A 185 -6.14 -21.53 15.15
CA ASP A 185 -6.10 -21.10 16.54
C ASP A 185 -4.73 -21.33 17.21
N GLU A 186 -4.02 -22.42 16.87
CA GLU A 186 -2.66 -22.67 17.36
C GLU A 186 -1.64 -21.64 16.81
N TYR A 187 -1.74 -21.27 15.54
CA TYR A 187 -0.89 -20.22 14.95
C TYR A 187 -1.17 -18.85 15.58
N LEU A 188 -2.45 -18.53 15.78
CA LEU A 188 -2.81 -17.25 16.40
C LEU A 188 -2.42 -17.21 17.88
N LYS A 189 -2.48 -18.35 18.60
CA LYS A 189 -1.96 -18.47 19.93
C LYS A 189 -0.47 -18.14 20.00
N VAL A 190 0.32 -18.65 19.04
CA VAL A 190 1.75 -18.29 18.92
C VAL A 190 1.95 -16.79 18.77
N MET A 191 1.13 -16.13 17.93
CA MET A 191 1.20 -14.66 17.77
C MET A 191 0.90 -13.95 19.09
N ILE A 192 -0.18 -14.34 19.77
CA ILE A 192 -0.62 -13.72 21.02
C ILE A 192 0.43 -13.88 22.13
N GLU A 193 1.05 -15.07 22.25
CA GLU A 193 1.99 -15.39 23.31
C GLU A 193 3.40 -14.82 23.07
N HIS A 194 3.83 -14.70 21.82
CA HIS A 194 5.23 -14.47 21.49
C HIS A 194 5.53 -13.21 20.67
N PHE A 195 4.52 -12.51 20.15
CA PHE A 195 4.72 -11.30 19.37
C PHE A 195 4.10 -10.07 20.04
N PRO A 196 4.89 -9.26 20.76
CA PRO A 196 4.38 -8.15 21.56
C PRO A 196 4.09 -6.87 20.76
N TYR A 197 4.33 -6.89 19.44
CA TYR A 197 4.17 -5.73 18.57
C TYR A 197 2.86 -5.81 17.76
N GLU A 198 2.68 -4.91 16.80
CA GLU A 198 1.48 -4.86 15.97
C GLU A 198 1.39 -6.11 15.07
N TRP A 199 0.26 -6.79 15.13
CA TRP A 199 -0.06 -7.85 14.19
C TRP A 199 -1.56 -7.90 13.89
N GLY A 200 -1.91 -8.54 12.76
CA GLY A 200 -3.31 -8.68 12.37
C GLY A 200 -3.55 -9.91 11.52
N THR A 201 -4.82 -10.28 11.47
CA THR A 201 -5.32 -11.35 10.58
C THR A 201 -6.67 -10.95 10.01
N SER A 202 -7.04 -11.54 8.87
CA SER A 202 -8.29 -11.22 8.19
C SER A 202 -8.90 -12.43 7.51
N THR A 203 -10.23 -12.42 7.38
CA THR A 203 -10.97 -13.48 6.69
C THR A 203 -12.10 -12.94 5.81
N LYS A 204 -12.52 -13.77 4.86
CA LYS A 204 -13.81 -13.75 4.15
C LYS A 204 -14.51 -15.12 4.23
N ALA A 205 -13.88 -16.10 4.90
CA ALA A 205 -14.46 -17.41 5.10
C ALA A 205 -15.58 -17.38 6.17
N TYR A 206 -16.42 -18.39 6.15
CA TYR A 206 -17.33 -18.63 7.25
C TYR A 206 -16.60 -19.12 8.49
N ILE A 207 -16.84 -18.48 9.63
CA ILE A 207 -16.38 -18.90 10.94
C ILE A 207 -17.60 -19.37 11.74
N SER A 208 -17.62 -20.65 12.11
CA SER A 208 -18.69 -21.20 12.92
C SER A 208 -18.61 -20.69 14.37
N PRO A 209 -19.70 -20.78 15.16
CA PRO A 209 -19.67 -20.46 16.59
C PRO A 209 -18.56 -21.19 17.34
N GLU A 210 -18.39 -22.50 17.09
CA GLU A 210 -17.37 -23.32 17.75
C GLU A 210 -15.94 -22.85 17.41
N MET A 211 -15.70 -22.41 16.17
CA MET A 211 -14.42 -21.83 15.79
C MET A 211 -14.22 -20.48 16.47
N ALA A 212 -15.24 -19.63 16.53
CA ALA A 212 -15.18 -18.34 17.20
C ALA A 212 -14.87 -18.49 18.69
N ASP A 213 -15.48 -19.47 19.36
CA ASP A 213 -15.20 -19.80 20.77
C ASP A 213 -13.75 -20.27 20.97
N ARG A 214 -13.23 -21.11 20.07
CA ARG A 214 -11.81 -21.52 20.13
C ARG A 214 -10.88 -20.33 19.96
N LEU A 215 -11.17 -19.43 18.99
CA LEU A 215 -10.37 -18.21 18.77
C LEU A 215 -10.40 -17.30 20.00
N SER A 216 -11.55 -17.13 20.62
CA SER A 216 -11.68 -16.38 21.88
C SER A 216 -10.89 -17.04 23.01
N SER A 217 -10.94 -18.38 23.14
CA SER A 217 -10.27 -19.13 24.19
C SER A 217 -8.74 -19.04 24.14
N VAL A 218 -8.15 -18.90 22.95
CA VAL A 218 -6.70 -18.65 22.79
C VAL A 218 -6.31 -17.19 23.01
N GLY A 219 -7.30 -16.31 23.27
CA GLY A 219 -7.07 -14.90 23.63
C GLY A 219 -7.18 -13.91 22.49
N LEU A 220 -7.71 -14.29 21.32
CA LEU A 220 -7.96 -13.34 20.23
C LEU A 220 -8.99 -12.29 20.67
N LYS A 221 -8.64 -11.00 20.57
CA LYS A 221 -9.49 -9.88 21.02
C LYS A 221 -10.12 -9.11 19.88
N GLU A 222 -9.44 -9.08 18.74
CA GLU A 222 -9.90 -8.34 17.55
C GLU A 222 -9.61 -9.13 16.28
N MET A 223 -10.51 -9.03 15.31
CA MET A 223 -10.35 -9.66 14.00
C MET A 223 -10.93 -8.81 12.89
N GLN A 224 -10.22 -8.77 11.76
CA GLN A 224 -10.73 -8.13 10.54
C GLN A 224 -11.55 -9.11 9.72
N VAL A 225 -12.80 -8.75 9.41
CA VAL A 225 -13.66 -9.46 8.45
C VAL A 225 -13.85 -8.59 7.21
N SER A 226 -13.59 -9.13 6.04
CA SER A 226 -13.74 -8.35 4.81
C SER A 226 -15.13 -8.50 4.24
N ILE A 227 -15.79 -7.37 3.95
CA ILE A 227 -17.13 -7.29 3.34
C ILE A 227 -17.16 -6.07 2.41
N ASP A 228 -17.68 -6.22 1.20
CA ASP A 228 -17.54 -5.21 0.15
C ASP A 228 -18.87 -4.55 -0.27
N SER A 229 -20.01 -5.09 0.17
CA SER A 229 -21.34 -4.50 -0.02
C SER A 229 -22.31 -5.00 1.04
N HIS A 230 -23.34 -4.21 1.33
CA HIS A 230 -24.49 -4.60 2.17
C HIS A 230 -25.62 -5.22 1.35
N ILE A 231 -25.51 -5.20 0.03
CA ILE A 231 -26.46 -5.81 -0.91
C ILE A 231 -25.96 -7.23 -1.23
N PRO A 232 -26.72 -8.29 -0.90
CA PRO A 232 -26.28 -9.67 -1.08
C PRO A 232 -25.77 -9.97 -2.49
N ASP A 233 -26.52 -9.61 -3.52
CA ASP A 233 -26.13 -9.87 -4.91
C ASP A 233 -24.82 -9.19 -5.31
N ASN A 234 -24.58 -7.95 -4.88
CA ASN A 234 -23.34 -7.24 -5.13
C ASN A 234 -22.17 -7.88 -4.37
N ALA A 235 -22.37 -8.21 -3.09
CA ALA A 235 -21.37 -8.88 -2.29
C ALA A 235 -21.00 -10.25 -2.87
N ASN A 236 -21.99 -11.07 -3.23
CA ASN A 236 -21.76 -12.38 -3.82
C ASN A 236 -21.04 -12.29 -5.17
N LYS A 237 -21.39 -11.30 -6.01
CA LYS A 237 -20.70 -11.03 -7.27
C LYS A 237 -19.25 -10.65 -7.05
N LEU A 238 -18.95 -9.77 -6.08
CA LEU A 238 -17.58 -9.34 -5.75
C LEU A 238 -16.75 -10.48 -5.15
N LEU A 239 -17.37 -11.31 -4.29
CA LEU A 239 -16.73 -12.46 -3.67
C LEU A 239 -16.67 -13.70 -4.57
N GLY A 240 -17.40 -13.68 -5.69
CA GLY A 240 -17.38 -14.68 -6.74
C GLY A 240 -17.95 -16.05 -6.37
N VAL A 241 -18.77 -16.12 -5.33
CA VAL A 241 -19.50 -17.33 -4.89
C VAL A 241 -20.87 -16.94 -4.34
N PRO A 242 -21.91 -17.80 -4.49
CA PRO A 242 -23.22 -17.59 -3.88
C PRO A 242 -23.11 -17.65 -2.34
N ASP A 243 -24.11 -17.11 -1.66
CA ASP A 243 -24.29 -17.13 -0.20
C ASP A 243 -23.12 -16.56 0.62
N ALA A 244 -22.17 -15.89 -0.07
CA ALA A 244 -20.99 -15.33 0.58
C ALA A 244 -21.34 -14.17 1.54
N PHE A 245 -22.36 -13.39 1.22
CA PHE A 245 -22.83 -12.30 2.05
C PHE A 245 -23.35 -12.81 3.40
N GLU A 246 -24.24 -13.80 3.36
CA GLU A 246 -24.85 -14.41 4.54
C GLU A 246 -23.80 -15.03 5.45
N GLU A 247 -22.83 -15.73 4.86
CA GLU A 247 -21.71 -16.36 5.59
C GLU A 247 -20.80 -15.32 6.25
N VAL A 248 -20.49 -14.21 5.57
CA VAL A 248 -19.66 -13.14 6.14
C VAL A 248 -20.41 -12.42 7.26
N VAL A 249 -21.71 -12.14 7.10
CA VAL A 249 -22.52 -11.52 8.16
C VAL A 249 -22.65 -12.46 9.36
N ALA A 250 -22.85 -13.75 9.14
CA ALA A 250 -22.85 -14.74 10.21
C ALA A 250 -21.50 -14.79 10.93
N THR A 251 -20.40 -14.74 10.19
CA THR A 251 -19.03 -14.67 10.76
C THR A 251 -18.87 -13.48 11.69
N ILE A 252 -19.31 -12.28 11.28
CA ILE A 252 -19.25 -11.07 12.12
C ILE A 252 -20.00 -11.32 13.44
N LYS A 253 -21.22 -11.84 13.38
CA LYS A 253 -22.04 -12.12 14.57
C LYS A 253 -21.39 -13.18 15.48
N ASN A 254 -20.97 -14.32 14.91
CA ASN A 254 -20.37 -15.40 15.70
C ASN A 254 -19.11 -14.92 16.45
N LEU A 255 -18.27 -14.10 15.80
CA LEU A 255 -17.09 -13.52 16.47
C LEU A 255 -17.50 -12.57 17.62
N GLN A 256 -18.49 -11.71 17.39
CA GLN A 256 -18.99 -10.78 18.41
C GLN A 256 -19.61 -11.53 19.59
N ASP A 257 -20.42 -12.56 19.33
CA ASP A 257 -21.04 -13.39 20.35
C ASP A 257 -20.00 -14.12 21.22
N SER A 258 -18.84 -14.47 20.66
CA SER A 258 -17.69 -15.03 21.39
C SER A 258 -16.79 -13.97 22.03
N GLY A 259 -17.19 -12.68 22.03
CA GLY A 259 -16.47 -11.58 22.68
C GLY A 259 -15.26 -11.05 21.88
N ILE A 260 -15.15 -11.36 20.59
CA ILE A 260 -14.11 -10.87 19.70
C ILE A 260 -14.62 -9.59 19.02
N SER A 261 -13.89 -8.48 19.18
CA SER A 261 -14.19 -7.23 18.47
C SER A 261 -13.96 -7.39 16.97
N VAL A 262 -14.92 -6.93 16.18
CA VAL A 262 -14.81 -7.01 14.72
C VAL A 262 -14.51 -5.65 14.12
N THR A 263 -13.46 -5.62 13.28
CA THR A 263 -13.21 -4.56 12.32
C THR A 263 -13.53 -5.07 10.92
N THR A 264 -13.95 -4.19 10.01
CA THR A 264 -14.20 -4.61 8.63
C THR A 264 -13.26 -3.92 7.66
N LYS A 265 -12.96 -4.59 6.54
CA LYS A 265 -12.26 -3.99 5.41
C LYS A 265 -13.05 -4.21 4.12
N SER A 266 -13.20 -3.14 3.35
CA SER A 266 -13.89 -3.13 2.06
C SER A 266 -12.98 -2.60 0.97
N VAL A 267 -12.99 -3.26 -0.19
CA VAL A 267 -12.34 -2.78 -1.40
C VAL A 267 -13.37 -2.01 -2.23
N ILE A 268 -13.15 -0.72 -2.41
CA ILE A 268 -14.01 0.15 -3.22
C ILE A 268 -13.67 -0.06 -4.69
N THR A 269 -14.67 -0.47 -5.45
CA THR A 269 -14.60 -0.70 -6.90
C THR A 269 -15.73 0.06 -7.61
N SER A 270 -15.71 0.11 -8.93
CA SER A 270 -16.83 0.65 -9.73
C SER A 270 -18.17 -0.05 -9.47
N LEU A 271 -18.13 -1.29 -8.94
CA LEU A 271 -19.32 -2.11 -8.72
C LEU A 271 -20.03 -1.81 -7.39
N ASN A 272 -19.31 -1.33 -6.38
CA ASN A 272 -19.86 -1.14 -5.03
C ASN A 272 -19.69 0.28 -4.47
N ILE A 273 -19.10 1.21 -5.21
CA ILE A 273 -18.87 2.56 -4.71
C ILE A 273 -20.16 3.27 -4.28
N TYR A 274 -21.26 3.00 -4.96
CA TYR A 274 -22.58 3.55 -4.60
C TYR A 274 -23.21 2.90 -3.38
N ASP A 275 -22.74 1.70 -3.01
CA ASP A 275 -23.23 0.96 -1.83
C ASP A 275 -22.61 1.51 -0.52
N ILE A 276 -21.44 2.19 -0.60
CA ILE A 276 -20.63 2.57 0.55
C ILE A 276 -21.40 3.35 1.63
N PRO A 277 -22.23 4.36 1.34
CA PRO A 277 -22.96 5.08 2.38
C PRO A 277 -23.91 4.18 3.20
N GLU A 278 -24.69 3.33 2.53
CA GLU A 278 -25.64 2.46 3.23
C GLU A 278 -24.93 1.26 3.88
N MET A 279 -23.83 0.79 3.29
CA MET A 279 -22.97 -0.22 3.90
C MET A 279 -22.37 0.27 5.23
N ILE A 280 -21.93 1.52 5.30
CA ILE A 280 -21.45 2.14 6.56
C ILE A 280 -22.53 2.09 7.63
N LYS A 281 -23.76 2.48 7.32
CA LYS A 281 -24.90 2.42 8.25
C LYS A 281 -25.22 1.00 8.67
N PHE A 282 -25.22 0.07 7.71
CA PHE A 282 -25.45 -1.36 7.96
C PHE A 282 -24.40 -1.94 8.93
N LEU A 283 -23.11 -1.71 8.68
CA LEU A 283 -22.04 -2.22 9.52
C LEU A 283 -22.02 -1.56 10.90
N THR A 284 -22.33 -0.27 10.99
CA THR A 284 -22.52 0.44 12.27
C THR A 284 -23.63 -0.20 13.09
N LYS A 285 -24.80 -0.48 12.46
CA LYS A 285 -25.92 -1.15 13.12
C LYS A 285 -25.57 -2.61 13.53
N LEU A 286 -24.72 -3.27 12.78
CA LEU A 286 -24.21 -4.61 13.09
C LEU A 286 -23.18 -4.60 14.26
N GLY A 287 -22.82 -3.44 14.79
CA GLY A 287 -21.93 -3.31 15.94
C GLY A 287 -20.44 -3.34 15.61
N VAL A 288 -20.07 -3.21 14.34
CA VAL A 288 -18.67 -3.14 13.93
C VAL A 288 -18.02 -1.88 14.49
N LYS A 289 -16.78 -1.99 15.04
CA LYS A 289 -16.11 -0.90 15.77
C LYS A 289 -15.19 -0.05 14.90
N TYR A 290 -14.67 -0.60 13.81
CA TYR A 290 -13.80 0.13 12.90
C TYR A 290 -14.04 -0.31 11.45
N LEU A 291 -14.23 0.64 10.54
CA LEU A 291 -14.49 0.41 9.13
C LEU A 291 -13.27 0.85 8.32
N ARG A 292 -12.58 -0.12 7.73
CA ARG A 292 -11.43 0.13 6.84
C ARG A 292 -11.89 0.12 5.39
N PHE A 293 -11.33 1.04 4.61
CA PHE A 293 -11.57 1.12 3.18
C PHE A 293 -10.25 1.16 2.41
N SER A 294 -10.22 0.52 1.27
CA SER A 294 -9.13 0.69 0.30
C SER A 294 -9.74 0.75 -1.09
N TYR A 295 -9.24 1.63 -1.92
CA TYR A 295 -9.63 1.66 -3.32
C TYR A 295 -9.01 0.47 -4.05
N TYR A 296 -9.70 0.02 -5.12
CA TYR A 296 -9.17 -1.03 -5.98
C TYR A 296 -7.81 -0.63 -6.54
N TYR A 297 -6.88 -1.56 -6.51
CA TYR A 297 -5.51 -1.34 -6.94
C TYR A 297 -5.04 -2.48 -7.87
N ILE A 298 -4.07 -2.18 -8.71
CA ILE A 298 -3.50 -3.12 -9.68
C ILE A 298 -2.97 -4.39 -9.02
N SER A 299 -3.18 -5.53 -9.67
CA SER A 299 -2.73 -6.85 -9.23
C SER A 299 -2.13 -7.64 -10.38
N ALA A 300 -1.11 -8.46 -10.10
CA ALA A 300 -0.57 -9.38 -11.09
C ALA A 300 -1.48 -10.60 -11.37
N ASN A 301 -2.48 -10.85 -10.51
CA ASN A 301 -3.31 -12.04 -10.59
C ASN A 301 -4.67 -11.78 -11.22
N ARG A 302 -5.60 -11.19 -10.46
CA ARG A 302 -6.95 -10.88 -10.93
C ARG A 302 -7.10 -9.39 -11.09
N HIS A 303 -6.66 -8.90 -12.23
CA HIS A 303 -6.77 -7.51 -12.59
C HIS A 303 -7.84 -7.30 -13.67
N ASN A 304 -8.67 -6.29 -13.46
CA ASN A 304 -9.66 -5.88 -14.44
C ASN A 304 -9.86 -4.36 -14.34
N ASP A 305 -9.50 -3.65 -15.40
CA ASP A 305 -9.61 -2.19 -15.49
C ASP A 305 -11.05 -1.68 -15.26
N SER A 306 -12.07 -2.49 -15.57
CA SER A 306 -13.47 -2.11 -15.32
C SER A 306 -13.83 -2.00 -13.84
N LEU A 307 -12.98 -2.51 -12.93
CA LEU A 307 -13.18 -2.38 -11.48
C LEU A 307 -12.72 -1.05 -10.92
N TYR A 308 -11.94 -0.27 -11.67
CA TYR A 308 -11.61 1.09 -11.24
C TYR A 308 -12.86 1.97 -11.27
N PRO A 309 -13.17 2.69 -10.20
CA PRO A 309 -14.21 3.71 -10.24
C PRO A 309 -13.87 4.81 -11.26
N THR A 310 -14.89 5.38 -11.89
CA THR A 310 -14.71 6.55 -12.75
C THR A 310 -14.53 7.83 -11.93
N ASN A 311 -14.05 8.91 -12.58
CA ASN A 311 -13.92 10.21 -11.93
C ASN A 311 -15.27 10.72 -11.38
N GLU A 312 -16.38 10.47 -12.08
CA GLU A 312 -17.72 10.82 -11.62
C GLU A 312 -18.11 10.02 -10.37
N GLN A 313 -17.76 8.74 -10.32
CA GLN A 313 -17.99 7.88 -9.16
C GLN A 313 -17.16 8.34 -7.95
N PHE A 314 -15.89 8.70 -8.16
CA PHE A 314 -15.06 9.27 -7.11
C PHE A 314 -15.60 10.61 -6.62
N ALA A 315 -15.95 11.53 -7.54
CA ALA A 315 -16.53 12.81 -7.18
C ALA A 315 -17.83 12.65 -6.36
N TRP A 316 -18.68 11.69 -6.76
CA TRP A 316 -19.91 11.38 -6.04
C TRP A 316 -19.65 10.87 -4.61
N LEU A 317 -18.70 9.94 -4.41
CA LEU A 317 -18.36 9.44 -3.08
C LEU A 317 -17.67 10.52 -2.25
N ASN A 318 -16.69 11.23 -2.83
CA ASN A 318 -15.95 12.31 -2.17
C ASN A 318 -16.88 13.37 -1.58
N ALA A 319 -17.94 13.74 -2.31
CA ALA A 319 -18.94 14.69 -1.82
C ALA A 319 -19.72 14.19 -0.59
N LYS A 320 -19.78 12.87 -0.35
CA LYS A 320 -20.51 12.27 0.78
C LYS A 320 -19.61 11.99 1.99
N ILE A 321 -18.31 11.86 1.80
CA ILE A 321 -17.36 11.50 2.86
C ILE A 321 -17.48 12.39 4.11
N PRO A 322 -17.58 13.74 4.03
CA PRO A 322 -17.69 14.55 5.22
C PRO A 322 -18.89 14.18 6.12
N SER A 323 -20.06 13.95 5.50
CA SER A 323 -21.27 13.55 6.25
C SER A 323 -21.18 12.14 6.82
N LEU A 324 -20.53 11.22 6.10
CA LEU A 324 -20.28 9.85 6.56
C LEU A 324 -19.31 9.81 7.75
N ILE A 325 -18.26 10.63 7.73
CA ILE A 325 -17.32 10.77 8.86
C ILE A 325 -18.04 11.33 10.09
N THR A 326 -18.93 12.34 9.90
CA THR A 326 -19.76 12.87 11.00
C THR A 326 -20.65 11.79 11.59
N PHE A 327 -21.38 11.05 10.76
CA PHE A 327 -22.22 9.93 11.18
C PHE A 327 -21.43 8.88 11.98
N LEU A 328 -20.25 8.48 11.51
CA LEU A 328 -19.41 7.49 12.19
C LEU A 328 -18.93 8.00 13.56
N LYS A 329 -18.53 9.26 13.66
CA LYS A 329 -18.13 9.88 14.94
C LYS A 329 -19.29 9.91 15.95
N GLU A 330 -20.49 10.27 15.51
CA GLU A 330 -21.70 10.28 16.34
C GLU A 330 -22.06 8.88 16.87
N ASN A 331 -21.70 7.83 16.14
CA ASN A 331 -21.93 6.45 16.51
C ASN A 331 -20.71 5.78 17.18
N ASN A 332 -19.64 6.50 17.48
CA ASN A 332 -18.39 5.98 18.06
C ASN A 332 -17.76 4.83 17.22
N VAL A 333 -17.80 4.95 15.91
CA VAL A 333 -17.17 4.01 14.96
C VAL A 333 -15.96 4.67 14.32
N GLY A 334 -14.81 4.01 14.38
CA GLY A 334 -13.59 4.46 13.73
C GLY A 334 -13.60 4.16 12.24
N THR A 335 -12.83 4.94 11.47
CA THR A 335 -12.65 4.68 10.02
C THR A 335 -11.37 5.32 9.48
N ASP A 336 -10.86 4.75 8.40
CA ASP A 336 -9.81 5.32 7.55
C ASP A 336 -10.35 5.80 6.18
N LEU A 337 -11.69 5.91 6.04
CA LEU A 337 -12.30 6.42 4.80
C LEU A 337 -11.82 7.84 4.50
N HIS A 338 -11.27 8.04 3.32
CA HIS A 338 -10.78 9.32 2.84
C HIS A 338 -11.19 9.56 1.38
N ALA A 339 -11.15 10.81 0.97
CA ALA A 339 -11.41 11.19 -0.42
C ALA A 339 -10.29 10.65 -1.33
N HIS A 340 -10.67 10.13 -2.48
CA HIS A 340 -9.73 9.74 -3.53
C HIS A 340 -9.49 10.91 -4.48
N GLU A 341 -8.25 11.12 -4.91
CA GLU A 341 -7.92 12.08 -5.95
C GLU A 341 -8.52 11.62 -7.30
N LEU A 342 -9.00 12.58 -8.09
CA LEU A 342 -9.45 12.27 -9.44
C LEU A 342 -8.25 11.93 -10.33
N TYR A 343 -8.43 11.03 -11.28
CA TYR A 343 -7.32 10.57 -12.13
C TYR A 343 -6.66 11.68 -12.94
N GLU A 344 -7.41 12.73 -13.31
CA GLU A 344 -6.88 13.89 -14.01
C GLU A 344 -5.98 14.77 -13.14
N ASP A 345 -6.18 14.71 -11.81
CA ASP A 345 -5.40 15.41 -10.79
C ASP A 345 -4.19 14.62 -10.32
N SER A 346 -4.11 13.32 -10.67
CA SER A 346 -2.99 12.48 -10.28
C SER A 346 -1.73 12.93 -11.02
N PHE A 347 -0.71 13.31 -10.25
CA PHE A 347 0.60 13.60 -10.80
C PHE A 347 1.16 12.38 -11.53
N LYS A 348 1.55 12.54 -12.80
CA LYS A 348 2.46 11.59 -13.42
C LYS A 348 3.71 11.49 -12.56
N GLY A 349 3.99 10.29 -12.07
CA GLY A 349 5.20 10.05 -11.29
C GLY A 349 5.03 10.06 -9.79
N GLU A 350 3.83 9.89 -9.23
CA GLU A 350 3.72 9.56 -7.81
C GLU A 350 4.56 8.33 -7.50
N ARG A 351 5.50 8.51 -6.56
CA ARG A 351 6.40 7.44 -6.13
C ARG A 351 5.60 6.40 -5.34
N VAL A 352 5.33 5.27 -5.94
CA VAL A 352 5.03 4.08 -5.16
C VAL A 352 6.35 3.55 -4.61
N ILE A 353 6.64 3.83 -3.36
CA ILE A 353 7.82 3.30 -2.68
C ILE A 353 7.58 1.80 -2.47
N CYS A 354 8.25 0.99 -3.27
CA CYS A 354 8.20 -0.45 -3.11
C CYS A 354 9.03 -0.88 -1.89
N GLY A 355 8.36 -1.35 -0.83
CA GLY A 355 9.01 -1.88 0.37
C GLY A 355 9.60 -3.30 0.22
N GLY A 356 9.41 -3.95 -0.94
CA GLY A 356 9.88 -5.31 -1.19
C GLY A 356 11.38 -5.46 -0.97
N PHE A 357 11.80 -6.29 -0.04
CA PHE A 357 13.18 -6.53 0.39
C PHE A 357 13.97 -5.28 0.80
N THR A 358 13.30 -4.16 1.06
CA THR A 358 13.93 -2.97 1.67
C THR A 358 13.43 -2.74 3.10
N GLY A 359 12.15 -2.91 3.35
CA GLY A 359 11.52 -2.80 4.65
C GLY A 359 10.49 -3.90 4.91
N SER A 360 10.10 -4.66 3.89
CA SER A 360 9.10 -5.73 4.03
C SER A 360 9.45 -6.98 3.23
N MET A 361 8.91 -8.11 3.68
CA MET A 361 8.92 -9.36 2.92
C MET A 361 7.61 -10.12 3.11
N SER A 362 7.26 -10.93 2.12
CA SER A 362 6.16 -11.88 2.21
C SER A 362 6.70 -13.30 2.36
N VAL A 363 6.01 -14.13 3.11
CA VAL A 363 6.37 -15.53 3.32
C VAL A 363 5.22 -16.39 2.82
N ARG A 364 5.47 -17.17 1.80
CA ARG A 364 4.49 -18.07 1.20
C ARG A 364 4.28 -19.30 2.10
N PHE A 365 3.16 -20.01 1.94
CA PHE A 365 2.78 -21.19 2.73
C PHE A 365 3.86 -22.28 2.79
N ASP A 366 4.69 -22.41 1.77
CA ASP A 366 5.81 -23.35 1.70
C ASP A 366 7.11 -22.80 2.31
N GLY A 367 7.05 -21.65 2.96
CA GLY A 367 8.17 -20.98 3.60
C GLY A 367 9.02 -20.11 2.66
N ALA A 368 8.76 -20.12 1.35
CA ALA A 368 9.49 -19.27 0.41
C ALA A 368 9.31 -17.78 0.74
N VAL A 369 10.41 -17.05 0.75
CA VAL A 369 10.43 -15.60 1.03
C VAL A 369 10.30 -14.86 -0.30
N MET A 370 9.22 -14.10 -0.47
CA MET A 370 8.82 -13.46 -1.71
C MET A 370 9.07 -11.95 -1.67
N PHE A 371 9.49 -11.41 -2.81
CA PHE A 371 9.70 -9.97 -2.99
C PHE A 371 8.42 -9.15 -2.83
N CYS A 372 7.30 -9.66 -3.35
CA CYS A 372 6.02 -8.97 -3.38
C CYS A 372 4.88 -9.98 -3.20
N ASP A 373 3.88 -9.60 -2.44
CA ASP A 373 2.70 -10.43 -2.18
C ASP A 373 1.82 -10.66 -3.43
N SER A 374 1.81 -9.71 -4.36
CA SER A 374 1.14 -9.88 -5.66
C SER A 374 1.89 -10.81 -6.62
N LEU A 375 3.12 -11.21 -6.30
CA LEU A 375 3.97 -12.10 -7.10
C LEU A 375 4.20 -13.46 -6.45
N ASN A 376 3.39 -13.83 -5.45
CA ASN A 376 3.52 -15.10 -4.72
C ASN A 376 3.44 -16.36 -5.59
N HIS A 377 2.91 -16.24 -6.81
CA HIS A 377 2.80 -17.33 -7.78
C HIS A 377 4.05 -17.51 -8.64
N CYS A 378 5.03 -16.60 -8.57
CA CYS A 378 6.19 -16.57 -9.46
C CYS A 378 7.49 -16.76 -8.67
N ASP A 379 8.11 -17.94 -8.81
CA ASP A 379 9.34 -18.31 -8.08
C ASP A 379 10.54 -17.44 -8.46
N ASP A 380 10.53 -16.77 -9.62
CA ASP A 380 11.57 -15.79 -10.01
C ASP A 380 11.72 -14.63 -9.00
N PHE A 381 10.71 -14.42 -8.17
CA PHE A 381 10.69 -13.37 -7.13
C PHE A 381 10.87 -13.93 -5.71
N ALA A 382 11.31 -15.18 -5.58
CA ALA A 382 11.65 -15.79 -4.31
C ALA A 382 13.13 -15.56 -3.96
N ALA A 383 13.40 -15.36 -2.65
CA ALA A 383 14.75 -15.18 -2.11
C ALA A 383 14.90 -15.89 -0.76
N GLY A 384 15.15 -17.19 -0.81
CA GLY A 384 15.32 -18.02 0.39
C GLY A 384 14.04 -18.67 0.89
N ASN A 385 14.15 -19.41 2.01
CA ASN A 385 13.04 -20.15 2.59
C ASN A 385 13.16 -20.21 4.12
N LEU A 386 12.11 -19.78 4.83
CA LEU A 386 12.06 -19.77 6.28
C LEU A 386 11.80 -21.14 6.91
N LYS A 387 11.56 -22.21 6.14
CA LYS A 387 11.60 -23.57 6.70
C LYS A 387 13.02 -23.97 7.12
N GLU A 388 14.00 -23.47 6.39
CA GLU A 388 15.41 -23.86 6.51
C GLU A 388 16.24 -22.84 7.25
N LYS A 389 15.96 -21.54 7.03
CA LYS A 389 16.75 -20.41 7.52
C LYS A 389 15.94 -19.53 8.46
N GLY A 390 16.64 -18.77 9.30
CA GLY A 390 16.04 -17.71 10.10
C GLY A 390 15.70 -16.45 9.29
N ILE A 391 14.94 -15.55 9.90
CA ILE A 391 14.57 -14.26 9.28
C ILE A 391 15.82 -13.45 8.97
N LEU A 392 16.71 -13.27 9.96
CA LEU A 392 17.88 -12.40 9.81
C LEU A 392 18.88 -12.96 8.83
N GLU A 393 19.09 -14.28 8.83
CA GLU A 393 19.95 -14.97 7.86
C GLU A 393 19.42 -14.76 6.44
N THR A 394 18.11 -14.99 6.22
CA THR A 394 17.48 -14.81 4.92
C THR A 394 17.50 -13.34 4.50
N TRP A 395 17.19 -12.40 5.40
CA TRP A 395 17.19 -10.97 5.13
C TRP A 395 18.55 -10.45 4.67
N ASN A 396 19.65 -11.02 5.17
CA ASN A 396 21.01 -10.65 4.82
C ASN A 396 21.63 -11.53 3.73
N SER A 397 20.87 -12.45 3.16
CA SER A 397 21.32 -13.36 2.11
C SER A 397 21.77 -12.64 0.83
N GLN A 398 22.55 -13.34 0.00
CA GLN A 398 22.98 -12.82 -1.29
C GLN A 398 21.82 -12.65 -2.25
N GLU A 399 20.80 -13.50 -2.16
CA GLU A 399 19.59 -13.44 -2.96
C GLU A 399 18.84 -12.12 -2.74
N ILE A 400 18.59 -11.73 -1.49
CA ILE A 400 17.96 -10.43 -1.17
C ILE A 400 18.85 -9.25 -1.57
N LYS A 401 20.16 -9.35 -1.37
CA LYS A 401 21.09 -8.32 -1.84
C LYS A 401 21.03 -8.15 -3.36
N ASN A 402 20.90 -9.24 -4.12
CA ASN A 402 20.74 -9.20 -5.56
C ASN A 402 19.47 -8.47 -5.99
N PHE A 403 18.33 -8.67 -5.30
CA PHE A 403 17.10 -7.90 -5.56
C PHE A 403 17.25 -6.40 -5.34
N ASN A 404 18.13 -6.01 -4.43
CA ASN A 404 18.42 -4.60 -4.14
C ASN A 404 19.55 -4.04 -5.03
N ASN A 405 20.32 -4.90 -5.71
CA ASN A 405 21.34 -4.49 -6.66
C ASN A 405 20.73 -4.28 -8.07
N PRO A 406 20.68 -3.03 -8.56
CA PRO A 406 20.11 -2.76 -9.89
C PRO A 406 20.84 -3.47 -11.03
N GLU A 407 22.16 -3.57 -10.96
CA GLU A 407 22.97 -4.21 -12.02
C GLU A 407 22.63 -5.70 -12.19
N PHE A 408 22.19 -6.38 -11.11
CA PHE A 408 21.79 -7.80 -11.17
C PHE A 408 20.63 -8.05 -12.15
N PHE A 409 19.69 -7.10 -12.25
CA PHE A 409 18.53 -7.23 -13.14
C PHE A 409 18.70 -6.50 -14.48
N LYS A 410 19.76 -5.72 -14.67
CA LYS A 410 19.90 -4.84 -15.83
C LYS A 410 19.81 -5.60 -17.16
N GLU A 411 20.44 -6.76 -17.26
CA GLU A 411 20.38 -7.59 -18.47
C GLU A 411 18.97 -8.09 -18.81
N LYS A 412 18.10 -8.27 -17.82
CA LYS A 412 16.69 -8.64 -18.03
C LYS A 412 15.88 -7.53 -18.72
N TYR A 413 16.37 -6.29 -18.67
CA TYR A 413 15.77 -5.13 -19.37
C TYR A 413 16.34 -4.88 -20.77
N LYS A 414 17.21 -5.78 -21.28
CA LYS A 414 17.81 -5.65 -22.62
C LYS A 414 16.74 -5.53 -23.70
N GLY A 415 16.87 -4.53 -24.57
CA GLY A 415 15.90 -4.21 -25.59
C GLY A 415 14.82 -3.19 -25.16
N THR A 416 14.81 -2.78 -23.90
CA THR A 416 13.93 -1.72 -23.39
C THR A 416 14.70 -0.41 -23.18
N LYS A 417 13.98 0.71 -23.05
CA LYS A 417 14.59 2.01 -22.70
C LYS A 417 15.28 1.99 -21.32
N CYS A 418 14.83 1.14 -20.41
CA CYS A 418 15.44 0.99 -19.09
C CYS A 418 16.89 0.52 -19.16
N TYR A 419 17.25 -0.32 -20.14
CA TYR A 419 18.60 -0.85 -20.28
C TYR A 419 19.67 0.22 -20.46
N SER A 420 19.38 1.27 -21.22
CA SER A 420 20.28 2.41 -21.50
C SER A 420 19.98 3.64 -20.63
N CYS A 421 19.03 3.55 -19.70
CA CYS A 421 18.61 4.69 -18.90
C CYS A 421 19.69 5.13 -17.91
N SER A 422 20.07 6.41 -17.94
CA SER A 422 21.12 6.98 -17.08
C SER A 422 20.79 6.93 -15.59
N VAL A 423 19.49 6.88 -15.24
CA VAL A 423 19.01 6.82 -13.85
C VAL A 423 18.59 5.40 -13.40
N PHE A 424 18.84 4.38 -14.23
CA PHE A 424 18.40 3.01 -13.96
C PHE A 424 18.78 2.50 -12.57
N ASN A 425 20.04 2.71 -12.15
CA ASN A 425 20.56 2.19 -10.90
C ASN A 425 19.83 2.72 -9.66
N ASN A 426 19.23 3.88 -9.81
CA ASN A 426 18.56 4.60 -8.72
C ASN A 426 17.06 4.79 -8.97
N CYS A 427 16.51 4.11 -9.96
CA CYS A 427 15.12 4.23 -10.36
C CYS A 427 14.19 3.38 -9.48
N PHE A 428 13.20 4.01 -8.85
CA PHE A 428 12.17 3.30 -8.08
C PHE A 428 11.16 2.60 -8.97
N PHE A 429 10.79 3.20 -10.10
CA PHE A 429 9.77 2.66 -10.99
C PHE A 429 10.11 1.26 -11.47
N ARG A 430 11.40 0.96 -11.75
CA ARG A 430 11.84 -0.37 -12.16
C ARG A 430 11.53 -1.49 -11.17
N ARG A 431 11.14 -1.17 -9.92
CA ARG A 431 10.84 -2.15 -8.89
C ARG A 431 9.39 -2.61 -8.87
N CYS A 432 8.48 -1.94 -9.58
CA CYS A 432 7.10 -2.39 -9.67
C CYS A 432 6.90 -3.34 -10.85
N TYR A 433 7.29 -4.59 -10.68
CA TYR A 433 7.13 -5.62 -11.71
C TYR A 433 5.66 -5.91 -12.03
N VAL A 434 4.74 -5.64 -11.11
CA VAL A 434 3.30 -5.84 -11.31
C VAL A 434 2.75 -4.89 -12.39
N ARG A 435 3.11 -3.60 -12.35
CA ARG A 435 2.65 -2.64 -13.36
C ARG A 435 3.18 -2.98 -14.76
N SER A 436 4.46 -3.33 -14.85
CA SER A 436 5.05 -3.77 -16.11
C SER A 436 4.35 -5.02 -16.65
N TYR A 437 4.10 -6.01 -15.79
CA TYR A 437 3.41 -7.24 -16.18
C TYR A 437 1.99 -6.99 -16.68
N GLN A 438 1.23 -6.16 -15.99
CA GLN A 438 -0.15 -5.86 -16.38
C GLN A 438 -0.23 -5.11 -17.72
N LYS A 439 0.71 -4.21 -17.98
CA LYS A 439 0.71 -3.45 -19.25
C LYS A 439 1.22 -4.26 -20.42
N TYR A 440 2.29 -5.06 -20.23
CA TYR A 440 3.05 -5.67 -21.32
C TYR A 440 3.07 -7.20 -21.30
N GLY A 441 2.50 -7.84 -20.28
CA GLY A 441 2.63 -9.30 -20.07
C GLY A 441 4.04 -9.75 -19.70
N LYS A 442 4.93 -8.81 -19.33
CA LYS A 442 6.34 -9.05 -18.99
C LYS A 442 6.73 -8.27 -17.75
N TYR A 443 7.54 -8.88 -16.88
CA TYR A 443 7.95 -8.26 -15.61
C TYR A 443 9.06 -7.21 -15.77
N PHE A 444 9.91 -7.34 -16.77
CA PHE A 444 11.11 -6.51 -16.96
C PHE A 444 10.93 -5.59 -18.17
N GLU A 445 9.99 -4.66 -18.06
CA GLU A 445 9.68 -3.65 -19.04
C GLU A 445 9.67 -2.26 -18.40
N VAL A 446 9.55 -1.21 -19.23
CA VAL A 446 9.42 0.16 -18.74
C VAL A 446 8.15 0.26 -17.89
N ASP A 447 8.29 0.68 -16.64
CA ASP A 447 7.11 0.90 -15.80
C ASP A 447 6.18 1.92 -16.48
N PRO A 448 4.87 1.62 -16.64
CA PRO A 448 3.93 2.57 -17.25
C PRO A 448 3.88 3.94 -16.57
N ALA A 449 4.23 4.00 -15.27
CA ALA A 449 4.31 5.24 -14.51
C ALA A 449 5.65 5.98 -14.71
N CYS A 450 6.56 5.45 -15.52
CA CYS A 450 7.86 6.07 -15.73
C CYS A 450 7.70 7.45 -16.40
N PRO A 451 8.23 8.54 -15.82
CA PRO A 451 8.12 9.88 -16.40
C PRO A 451 8.84 10.04 -17.72
N PHE A 452 9.77 9.11 -18.06
CA PHE A 452 10.50 9.06 -19.33
C PHE A 452 9.89 8.03 -20.32
N GLY A 453 8.74 7.45 -19.97
CA GLY A 453 7.98 6.53 -20.84
C GLY A 453 7.36 7.28 -22.04
N GLU A 454 7.09 6.54 -23.12
CA GLU A 454 6.51 7.11 -24.35
C GLU A 454 5.03 7.48 -24.22
N GLU A 455 4.31 6.85 -23.31
CA GLU A 455 2.87 7.02 -23.14
C GLU A 455 2.53 7.85 -21.89
N ASN A 456 1.50 8.68 -22.03
CA ASN A 456 0.82 9.34 -20.92
C ASN A 456 -0.01 8.31 -20.15
N TYR A 457 0.63 7.42 -19.41
CA TYR A 457 -0.08 6.44 -18.60
C TYR A 457 -0.50 7.08 -17.28
N ILE A 458 -1.79 7.13 -17.05
CA ILE A 458 -2.34 7.47 -15.74
C ILE A 458 -2.19 6.22 -14.86
N VAL A 459 -1.40 6.31 -13.80
CA VAL A 459 -1.35 5.25 -12.79
C VAL A 459 -2.66 5.31 -12.02
N ARG A 460 -3.49 4.34 -12.28
CA ARG A 460 -4.77 4.15 -11.60
C ARG A 460 -4.59 3.36 -10.32
#